data_4921604c1e4449c4c201878ba5b0323b
#
_entry.id   4921604c1e4449c4c201878ba5b0323b
#
_cell.length_a   1.000
_cell.length_b   1.000
_cell.length_c   1.000
_cell.angle_alpha   90.00
_cell.angle_beta   90.00
_cell.angle_gamma   90.00
#
_symmetry.space_group_name_H-M   'P 1'
#
loop_
_entity.id
_entity.type
_entity.pdbx_description
1 polymer ?
#
loop_
_entity_poly.entity_id
_entity_poly.type
_entity_poly.pdbx_seq_one_letter_code
_entity_poly.pdbx_strand_id
1 'polypeptide(L)'
;MPRAQYFSAQAGRTIEAPQHARTRFALGEVVRHRMFDFRGVVFDIDPVFANSEEWYAAIPEDIRPDREQPFYHLFAENEEGSYVAYVSQQNLLADARGGPVEHPEVAQMFERFENGRYRLRRGLTH
;
A
#
# COMPACT_ATOMS: atom_id res chain seq x y z
N MET A 1 11.36 -13.04 16.40
CA MET A 1 11.04 -12.21 16.33
C MET A 1 10.55 -11.53 16.03
N PRO A 2 10.09 -11.67 16.17
CA PRO A 2 9.45 -10.89 15.89
C PRO A 2 9.41 -9.93 15.54
N ARG A 3 9.38 -9.51 15.43
CA ARG A 3 9.42 -8.47 15.11
C ARG A 3 9.82 -7.75 15.41
N ALA A 4 10.15 -8.12 15.57
CA ALA A 4 10.62 -7.31 15.70
C ALA A 4 11.30 -7.13 15.82
N GLN A 5 11.51 -7.75 15.95
CA GLN A 5 12.18 -7.29 15.83
C GLN A 5 12.62 -6.85 15.21
N TYR A 6 12.76 -6.70 15.04
CA TYR A 6 13.13 -5.96 14.40
C TYR A 6 13.52 -5.14 14.85
N PHE A 7 13.69 -5.00 15.35
CA PHE A 7 14.20 -4.16 15.59
C PHE A 7 14.76 -4.16 16.54
N SER A 8 14.81 -4.85 16.87
CA SER A 8 15.45 -4.70 17.63
C SER A 8 16.52 -5.10 17.98
N ALA A 9 16.61 -6.13 18.32
CA ALA A 9 17.67 -6.42 18.86
C ALA A 9 18.82 -6.23 18.36
N GLN A 10 18.85 -6.07 17.62
CA GLN A 10 19.87 -5.52 17.08
C GLN A 10 20.02 -4.23 17.59
N ALA A 11 19.69 -4.14 18.81
CA ALA A 11 19.79 -2.91 19.46
C ALA A 11 21.13 -2.36 19.25
N GLY A 12 21.20 -1.14 19.03
CA GLY A 12 22.43 -0.46 18.87
C GLY A 12 23.07 -0.58 17.53
N ARG A 13 22.61 -1.48 16.74
CA ARG A 13 23.23 -1.62 15.47
C ARG A 13 22.51 -0.77 14.44
N THR A 14 23.26 -0.24 13.53
CA THR A 14 22.68 0.50 12.44
C THR A 14 22.07 -0.49 11.47
N ILE A 15 20.84 -0.28 11.15
CA ILE A 15 20.16 -1.15 10.21
C ILE A 15 19.91 -0.37 8.95
N GLU A 16 20.46 -0.85 7.88
CA GLU A 16 20.20 -0.24 6.60
C GLU A 16 18.97 -0.86 6.01
N ALA A 17 18.05 -0.02 5.57
CA ALA A 17 16.87 -0.52 4.92
C ALA A 17 17.27 -1.19 3.61
N PRO A 18 16.82 -2.41 3.38
CA PRO A 18 17.08 -3.07 2.10
C PRO A 18 16.48 -2.27 0.96
N GLN A 19 17.02 -2.45 -0.23
CA GLN A 19 16.49 -1.73 -1.38
C GLN A 19 15.00 -1.99 -1.57
N HIS A 20 14.56 -3.20 -1.33
CA HIS A 20 13.15 -3.53 -1.53
C HIS A 20 12.25 -2.88 -0.50
N ALA A 21 12.81 -2.30 0.57
CA ALA A 21 12.01 -1.61 1.57
C ALA A 21 11.71 -0.16 1.17
N ARG A 22 12.26 0.31 0.09
CA ARG A 22 11.98 1.66 -0.38
C ARG A 22 10.63 1.69 -1.07
N THR A 23 9.86 2.73 -0.75
CA THR A 23 8.54 2.87 -1.35
C THR A 23 8.67 3.24 -2.83
N ARG A 24 7.91 2.56 -3.66
CA ARG A 24 7.88 2.83 -5.10
C ARG A 24 6.65 3.60 -5.53
N PHE A 25 5.67 3.69 -4.66
CA PHE A 25 4.41 4.36 -4.97
C PHE A 25 4.16 5.44 -3.95
N ALA A 26 3.52 6.52 -4.38
CA ALA A 26 3.27 7.67 -3.53
C ALA A 26 1.78 7.79 -3.21
N LEU A 27 1.47 8.59 -2.18
CA LEU A 27 0.08 8.90 -1.87
C LEU A 27 -0.59 9.50 -3.10
N GLY A 28 -1.78 9.04 -3.39
CA GLY A 28 -2.55 9.52 -4.54
C GLY A 28 -2.27 8.76 -5.83
N GLU A 29 -1.25 7.93 -5.84
CA GLU A 29 -0.94 7.18 -7.05
C GLU A 29 -1.92 6.05 -7.23
N VAL A 30 -2.32 5.80 -8.48
CA VAL A 30 -3.24 4.71 -8.80
C VAL A 30 -2.41 3.47 -9.15
N VAL A 31 -2.76 2.37 -8.52
CA VAL A 31 -2.05 1.10 -8.69
C VAL A 31 -3.04 -0.01 -8.96
N ARG A 32 -2.56 -1.13 -9.44
CA ARG A 32 -3.38 -2.32 -9.60
C ARG A 32 -2.64 -3.53 -9.06
N HIS A 33 -3.39 -4.53 -8.64
CA HIS A 33 -2.80 -5.78 -8.15
C HIS A 33 -2.30 -6.57 -9.35
N ARG A 34 -1.14 -7.16 -9.22
CA ARG A 34 -0.56 -7.89 -10.35
C ARG A 34 -1.20 -9.25 -10.59
N MET A 35 -1.89 -9.80 -9.59
CA MET A 35 -2.51 -11.11 -9.72
C MET A 35 -4.04 -11.08 -9.66
N PHE A 36 -4.58 -10.21 -8.83
CA PHE A 36 -6.03 -10.14 -8.63
C PHE A 36 -6.60 -8.97 -9.39
N ASP A 37 -7.87 -9.08 -9.73
CA ASP A 37 -8.51 -8.08 -10.59
C ASP A 37 -9.07 -6.93 -9.76
N PHE A 38 -8.18 -6.08 -9.28
CA PHE A 38 -8.61 -4.84 -8.62
C PHE A 38 -7.53 -3.77 -8.76
N ARG A 39 -7.96 -2.54 -8.58
CA ARG A 39 -7.09 -1.39 -8.63
C ARG A 39 -7.50 -0.44 -7.50
N GLY A 40 -6.65 0.51 -7.17
CA GLY A 40 -6.96 1.43 -6.11
C GLY A 40 -6.01 2.61 -6.08
N VAL A 41 -6.30 3.54 -5.19
CA VAL A 41 -5.46 4.71 -4.99
C VAL A 41 -4.81 4.61 -3.62
N VAL A 42 -3.52 4.88 -3.57
CA VAL A 42 -2.75 4.81 -2.32
C VAL A 42 -3.15 5.95 -1.40
N PHE A 43 -3.62 5.62 -0.20
CA PHE A 43 -3.96 6.66 0.77
C PHE A 43 -3.12 6.61 2.05
N ASP A 44 -2.35 5.54 2.24
CA ASP A 44 -1.43 5.46 3.37
C ASP A 44 -0.37 4.43 3.05
N ILE A 45 0.80 4.56 3.67
CA ILE A 45 1.95 3.71 3.38
C ILE A 45 2.60 3.29 4.69
N ASP A 46 2.82 1.98 4.84
CA ASP A 46 3.60 1.45 5.95
C ASP A 46 4.96 1.02 5.40
N PRO A 47 6.07 1.50 5.96
CA PRO A 47 7.40 1.14 5.42
C PRO A 47 7.68 -0.36 5.48
N VAL A 48 7.10 -1.04 6.48
CA VAL A 48 7.16 -2.50 6.60
C VAL A 48 5.80 -2.96 7.08
N PHE A 49 5.57 -4.27 7.03
CA PHE A 49 4.30 -4.83 7.47
C PHE A 49 3.90 -4.30 8.85
N ALA A 50 2.69 -3.80 8.97
CA ALA A 50 2.19 -3.21 10.20
C ALA A 50 0.72 -3.56 10.46
N ASN A 51 0.36 -4.79 10.20
CA ASN A 51 -0.98 -5.27 10.50
C ASN A 51 -0.86 -6.41 11.51
N SER A 52 -1.95 -7.08 11.83
CA SER A 52 -1.94 -8.11 12.87
C SER A 52 -1.32 -9.41 12.36
N GLU A 53 -0.82 -10.20 13.29
CA GLU A 53 -0.29 -11.51 12.95
C GLU A 53 -1.39 -12.41 12.40
N GLU A 54 -2.60 -12.25 12.92
CA GLU A 54 -3.73 -13.03 12.43
C GLU A 54 -4.02 -12.72 10.96
N TRP A 55 -3.96 -11.44 10.62
CA TRP A 55 -4.19 -11.03 9.24
C TRP A 55 -3.15 -11.67 8.32
N TYR A 56 -1.87 -11.60 8.74
CA TYR A 56 -0.78 -12.14 7.95
C TYR A 56 -0.89 -13.65 7.81
N ALA A 57 -1.18 -14.34 8.91
CA ALA A 57 -1.29 -15.79 8.89
C ALA A 57 -2.47 -16.28 8.07
N ALA A 58 -3.48 -15.43 7.88
CA ALA A 58 -4.64 -15.81 7.08
C ALA A 58 -4.34 -15.83 5.59
N ILE A 59 -3.23 -15.22 5.16
CA ILE A 59 -2.85 -15.28 3.75
C ILE A 59 -2.31 -16.68 3.48
N PRO A 60 -2.78 -17.34 2.43
CA PRO A 60 -2.26 -18.66 2.09
C PRO A 60 -0.74 -18.63 1.95
N GLU A 61 -0.10 -19.65 2.48
CA GLU A 61 1.36 -19.67 2.59
C GLU A 61 2.08 -19.48 1.25
N ASP A 62 1.52 -20.05 0.21
CA ASP A 62 2.16 -20.00 -1.12
C ASP A 62 2.09 -18.62 -1.78
N ILE A 63 1.23 -17.74 -1.29
CA ILE A 63 1.15 -16.38 -1.84
C ILE A 63 1.41 -15.33 -0.78
N ARG A 64 1.88 -15.74 0.40
CA ARG A 64 2.12 -14.80 1.50
C ARG A 64 3.36 -13.96 1.19
N PRO A 65 3.23 -12.64 1.20
CA PRO A 65 4.36 -11.77 0.86
C PRO A 65 5.36 -11.65 2.00
N ASP A 66 6.57 -11.24 1.64
CA ASP A 66 7.61 -10.92 2.61
C ASP A 66 7.17 -9.70 3.43
N ARG A 67 7.41 -9.74 4.74
CA ARG A 67 7.05 -8.62 5.63
C ARG A 67 8.00 -7.43 5.50
N GLU A 68 9.22 -7.67 5.03
CA GLU A 68 10.26 -6.66 5.01
C GLU A 68 10.19 -5.82 3.75
N GLN A 69 9.03 -5.24 3.51
CA GLN A 69 8.81 -4.38 2.36
C GLN A 69 7.66 -3.44 2.67
N PRO A 70 7.51 -2.36 1.92
CA PRO A 70 6.37 -1.47 2.12
C PRO A 70 5.05 -2.15 1.84
N PHE A 71 4.04 -1.79 2.62
CA PHE A 71 2.67 -2.20 2.41
C PHE A 71 1.83 -0.93 2.21
N TYR A 72 0.82 -1.03 1.39
CA TYR A 72 0.03 0.12 0.97
C TYR A 72 -1.42 -0.06 1.33
N HIS A 73 -2.02 1.01 1.86
CA HIS A 73 -3.45 1.06 2.11
C HIS A 73 -4.09 1.69 0.90
N LEU A 74 -5.05 1.01 0.31
CA LEU A 74 -5.68 1.44 -0.93
C LEU A 74 -7.16 1.65 -0.77
N PHE A 75 -7.67 2.73 -1.37
CA PHE A 75 -9.10 2.81 -1.67
C PHE A 75 -9.26 2.04 -2.96
N ALA A 76 -9.82 0.84 -2.87
CA ALA A 76 -9.81 -0.11 -3.97
C ALA A 76 -11.19 -0.32 -4.56
N GLU A 77 -11.20 -0.77 -5.80
CA GLU A 77 -12.43 -1.11 -6.50
C GLU A 77 -12.21 -2.35 -7.35
N ASN A 78 -13.27 -3.10 -7.52
CA ASN A 78 -13.31 -4.19 -8.49
C ASN A 78 -14.71 -4.22 -9.09
N GLU A 79 -15.05 -5.27 -9.83
CA GLU A 79 -16.36 -5.35 -10.48
C GLU A 79 -17.52 -5.38 -9.49
N GLU A 80 -17.25 -5.80 -8.26
CA GLU A 80 -18.31 -5.95 -7.26
C GLU A 80 -18.50 -4.73 -6.37
N GLY A 81 -17.58 -3.80 -6.40
CA GLY A 81 -17.73 -2.62 -5.58
C GLY A 81 -16.40 -2.06 -5.07
N SER A 82 -16.50 -1.26 -4.03
CA SER A 82 -15.34 -0.57 -3.48
C SER A 82 -15.06 -1.07 -2.06
N TYR A 83 -13.79 -1.05 -1.68
CA TYR A 83 -13.37 -1.53 -0.36
C TYR A 83 -11.99 -0.96 -0.05
N VAL A 84 -11.46 -1.27 1.13
CA VAL A 84 -10.11 -0.88 1.51
C VAL A 84 -9.24 -2.13 1.45
N ALA A 85 -8.09 -2.01 0.80
CA ALA A 85 -7.17 -3.13 0.65
C ALA A 85 -5.82 -2.79 1.27
N TYR A 86 -5.13 -3.81 1.75
CA TYR A 86 -3.79 -3.67 2.32
C TYR A 86 -2.89 -4.61 1.53
N VAL A 87 -1.94 -4.05 0.77
CA VAL A 87 -1.22 -4.83 -0.23
C VAL A 87 0.27 -4.56 -0.17
N SER A 88 1.05 -5.63 -0.26
CA SER A 88 2.50 -5.53 -0.30
C SER A 88 2.98 -4.92 -1.61
N GLN A 89 4.10 -4.23 -1.54
CA GLN A 89 4.66 -3.57 -2.72
C GLN A 89 4.93 -4.53 -3.87
N GLN A 90 5.38 -5.74 -3.55
CA GLN A 90 5.71 -6.72 -4.59
C GLN A 90 4.50 -7.10 -5.45
N ASN A 91 3.31 -6.89 -4.94
CA ASN A 91 2.09 -7.28 -5.63
C ASN A 91 1.38 -6.13 -6.32
N LEU A 92 2.03 -4.97 -6.42
CA LEU A 92 1.42 -3.80 -7.03
C LEU A 92 2.17 -3.33 -8.25
N LEU A 93 1.40 -2.82 -9.21
CA LEU A 93 1.93 -2.22 -10.43
C LEU A 93 1.31 -0.84 -10.59
N ALA A 94 2.06 0.10 -11.12
CA ALA A 94 1.53 1.42 -11.41
C ALA A 94 0.44 1.31 -12.47
N ASP A 95 -0.61 2.12 -12.33
CA ASP A 95 -1.75 2.06 -13.25
C ASP A 95 -2.22 3.46 -13.63
N ALA A 96 -1.31 4.28 -14.13
CA ALA A 96 -1.62 5.66 -14.48
C ALA A 96 -2.61 5.76 -15.63
N ARG A 97 -2.68 4.75 -16.48
CA ARG A 97 -3.53 4.78 -17.66
C ARG A 97 -4.96 4.31 -17.39
N GLY A 98 -5.19 3.72 -16.25
CA GLY A 98 -6.51 3.16 -15.93
C GLY A 98 -7.56 4.19 -15.59
N GLY A 99 -7.17 5.44 -15.42
CA GLY A 99 -8.11 6.49 -15.08
C GLY A 99 -8.47 6.53 -13.61
N PRO A 100 -9.44 7.35 -13.24
CA PRO A 100 -9.83 7.51 -11.84
C PRO A 100 -10.35 6.22 -11.23
N VAL A 101 -10.26 6.14 -9.92
CA VAL A 101 -10.78 5.04 -9.13
C VAL A 101 -12.15 5.45 -8.58
N GLU A 102 -13.12 4.55 -8.69
CA GLU A 102 -14.47 4.81 -8.19
C GLU A 102 -14.58 4.29 -6.78
N HIS A 103 -14.37 5.16 -5.82
CA HIS A 103 -14.46 4.81 -4.42
C HIS A 103 -14.99 6.04 -3.67
N PRO A 104 -16.00 5.87 -2.82
CA PRO A 104 -16.61 7.02 -2.15
C PRO A 104 -15.68 7.80 -1.25
N GLU A 105 -14.63 7.16 -0.73
CA GLU A 105 -13.71 7.84 0.17
C GLU A 105 -12.67 8.69 -0.55
N VAL A 106 -12.53 8.53 -1.85
CA VAL A 106 -11.52 9.27 -2.59
C VAL A 106 -11.73 10.78 -2.47
N ALA A 107 -12.97 11.22 -2.63
CA ALA A 107 -13.26 12.65 -2.58
C ALA A 107 -13.06 13.24 -1.19
N GLN A 108 -13.03 12.42 -0.16
CA GLN A 108 -12.78 12.88 1.21
C GLN A 108 -11.33 13.29 1.41
N MET A 109 -10.42 12.61 0.72
CA MET A 109 -9.00 12.78 0.95
C MET A 109 -8.30 13.48 -0.20
N PHE A 110 -8.82 13.33 -1.40
CA PHE A 110 -8.16 13.87 -2.59
C PHE A 110 -9.06 14.89 -3.27
N GLU A 111 -8.43 15.89 -3.90
CA GLU A 111 -9.23 16.94 -4.50
C GLU A 111 -9.36 16.84 -6.00
N ARG A 112 -8.42 16.23 -6.68
CA ARG A 112 -8.54 16.06 -8.12
C ARG A 112 -7.58 15.02 -8.64
N PHE A 113 -7.93 14.52 -9.80
CA PHE A 113 -7.13 13.52 -10.50
C PHE A 113 -6.52 14.19 -11.73
N GLU A 114 -5.19 14.15 -11.83
CA GLU A 114 -4.54 14.69 -13.00
C GLU A 114 -3.24 13.95 -13.25
N ASN A 115 -2.95 13.69 -14.53
CA ASN A 115 -1.72 12.99 -14.93
C ASN A 115 -1.57 11.63 -14.25
N GLY A 116 -2.68 10.91 -14.08
CA GLY A 116 -2.64 9.57 -13.53
C GLY A 116 -2.49 9.50 -12.03
N ARG A 117 -2.66 10.61 -11.34
CA ARG A 117 -2.44 10.69 -9.91
C ARG A 117 -3.45 11.62 -9.25
N TYR A 118 -3.83 11.28 -8.04
CA TYR A 118 -4.68 12.14 -7.22
C TYR A 118 -3.84 13.08 -6.38
N ARG A 119 -4.35 14.27 -6.14
CA ARG A 119 -3.69 15.25 -5.29
C ARG A 119 -4.42 15.32 -3.95
N LEU A 120 -3.65 15.28 -2.86
CA LEU A 120 -4.23 15.39 -1.54
C LEU A 120 -4.94 16.72 -1.39
N ARG A 121 -6.03 16.72 -0.65
CA ARG A 121 -6.73 17.94 -0.35
C ARG A 121 -5.84 18.84 0.48
N ARG A 122 -5.96 20.13 0.25
CA ARG A 122 -5.26 21.12 1.04
C ARG A 122 -5.68 20.94 2.49
N GLY A 123 -4.72 21.00 3.40
CA GLY A 123 -5.01 20.77 4.80
C GLY A 123 -4.68 19.36 5.26
N LEU A 124 -4.59 18.41 4.32
CA LEU A 124 -4.17 17.04 4.64
C LEU A 124 -2.69 16.84 4.35
N THR A 125 -2.07 17.75 3.63
CA THR A 125 -0.64 17.68 3.37
C THR A 125 0.10 18.38 4.50
N HIS A 126 1.24 17.85 4.86
CA HIS A 126 2.04 18.45 5.92
C HIS A 126 3.44 18.67 5.48
#